data_35f849ba781a51dc2ba2dca42ce7546d
#
_entry.id   35f849ba781a51dc2ba2dca42ce7546d
#
_cell.length_a   1.000
_cell.length_b   1.000
_cell.length_c   1.000
_cell.angle_alpha   90.00
_cell.angle_beta   90.00
_cell.angle_gamma   90.00
#
_symmetry.space_group_name_H-M   'P 1'
#
loop_
_entity.id
_entity.type
_entity.pdbx_description
1 polymer ?
#
loop_
_entity_poly.entity_id
_entity_poly.type
_entity_poly.pdbx_seq_one_letter_code
_entity_poly.pdbx_strand_id
1 'polypeptide(L)'
;MDMIFALFRHRNDLRRLPSLVRRLKADGVLWTLRPKGSKDLGEAEMRQAGLDAGLVDVKVVSFSDELTAEKFVIPLARRPLHRPS
;
A
#
# COMPACT_ATOMS: atom_id res chain seq x y z
N MET A 1 12.61 4.52 3.47
CA MET A 1 12.03 5.61 2.67
C MET A 1 10.81 6.15 3.35
N ASP A 2 10.60 7.47 3.23
CA ASP A 2 9.44 8.13 3.83
C ASP A 2 8.17 7.92 3.01
N MET A 3 8.32 7.82 1.72
CA MET A 3 7.19 7.68 0.81
C MET A 3 7.61 6.85 -0.39
N ILE A 4 6.77 5.91 -0.75
CA ILE A 4 7.02 5.04 -1.90
C ILE A 4 5.79 5.07 -2.79
N PHE A 5 6.01 5.18 -4.10
CA PHE A 5 4.95 5.01 -5.09
C PHE A 5 5.27 3.75 -5.87
N ALA A 6 4.31 2.86 -6.02
CA ALA A 6 4.52 1.61 -6.73
C ALA A 6 3.33 1.29 -7.60
N LEU A 7 3.59 0.92 -8.84
CA LEU A 7 2.55 0.55 -9.80
C LEU A 7 2.31 -0.94 -9.73
N PHE A 8 1.05 -1.32 -9.56
CA PHE A 8 0.61 -2.71 -9.52
C PHE A 8 -0.38 -2.91 -10.65
N ARG A 9 -0.03 -3.71 -11.63
CA ARG A 9 -0.88 -3.96 -12.79
C ARG A 9 -1.62 -5.27 -12.72
N HIS A 10 -1.02 -6.25 -12.03
CA HIS A 10 -1.52 -7.62 -11.99
C HIS A 10 -1.48 -8.14 -10.57
N ARG A 11 -2.28 -9.14 -10.30
CA ARG A 11 -2.32 -9.77 -8.98
C ARG A 11 -0.94 -10.24 -8.54
N ASN A 12 -0.13 -10.73 -9.47
CA ASN A 12 1.22 -11.18 -9.14
C ASN A 12 2.11 -10.08 -8.58
N ASP A 13 1.82 -8.82 -8.93
CA ASP A 13 2.62 -7.70 -8.45
C ASP A 13 2.47 -7.51 -6.94
N LEU A 14 1.42 -8.07 -6.35
CA LEU A 14 1.21 -7.99 -4.91
C LEU A 14 2.33 -8.66 -4.13
N ARG A 15 3.09 -9.54 -4.75
CA ARG A 15 4.24 -10.21 -4.14
C ARG A 15 5.33 -9.21 -3.76
N ARG A 16 5.31 -8.03 -4.34
CA ARG A 16 6.28 -6.98 -4.06
C ARG A 16 6.05 -6.29 -2.72
N LEU A 17 4.83 -6.41 -2.17
CA LEU A 17 4.47 -5.68 -0.97
C LEU A 17 5.40 -5.92 0.22
N PRO A 18 5.73 -7.16 0.59
CA PRO A 18 6.61 -7.35 1.75
C PRO A 18 7.95 -6.63 1.59
N SER A 19 8.52 -6.64 0.40
CA SER A 19 9.78 -5.95 0.14
C SER A 19 9.64 -4.43 0.27
N LEU A 20 8.52 -3.89 -0.25
CA LEU A 20 8.27 -2.46 -0.18
C LEU A 20 8.05 -2.02 1.27
N VAL A 21 7.33 -2.83 2.05
CA VAL A 21 7.09 -2.53 3.45
C VAL A 21 8.39 -2.47 4.23
N ARG A 22 9.32 -3.37 3.94
CA ARG A 22 10.61 -3.38 4.61
C ARG A 22 11.43 -2.13 4.35
N ARG A 23 11.18 -1.46 3.23
CA ARG A 23 11.89 -0.22 2.89
C ARG A 23 11.23 1.02 3.44
N LEU A 24 10.02 0.87 3.96
CA LEU A 24 9.23 1.99 4.43
C LEU A 24 9.61 2.31 5.87
N LYS A 25 9.77 3.58 6.18
CA LYS A 25 9.95 4.00 7.57
C LYS A 25 8.67 3.79 8.34
N ALA A 26 8.78 3.69 9.67
CA ALA A 26 7.62 3.42 10.53
C ALA A 26 6.47 4.42 10.31
N ASP A 27 6.80 5.68 10.04
CA ASP A 27 5.80 6.71 9.78
C ASP A 27 5.67 7.03 8.28
N GLY A 28 6.19 6.16 7.43
CA GLY A 28 6.17 6.37 6.01
C GLY A 28 4.84 6.02 5.38
N VAL A 29 4.72 6.33 4.10
CA VAL A 29 3.50 6.15 3.33
C VAL A 29 3.81 5.37 2.07
N LEU A 30 2.98 4.39 1.77
CA LEU A 30 3.04 3.65 0.51
C LEU A 30 1.81 4.00 -0.31
N TRP A 31 2.03 4.56 -1.48
CA TRP A 31 0.98 4.79 -2.46
C TRP A 31 1.04 3.70 -3.50
N THR A 32 -0.02 2.92 -3.62
CA THR A 32 -0.12 1.92 -4.66
C THR A 32 -0.98 2.47 -5.79
N LEU A 33 -0.50 2.30 -7.01
CA LEU A 33 -1.23 2.75 -8.19
C LEU A 33 -1.67 1.50 -8.95
N ARG A 34 -2.93 1.46 -9.36
CA ARG A 34 -3.46 0.34 -10.12
C ARG A 34 -4.41 0.82 -11.21
N PRO A 35 -4.53 0.06 -12.31
CA PRO A 35 -5.46 0.45 -13.37
C PRO A 35 -6.90 0.43 -12.89
N LYS A 36 -7.67 1.43 -13.27
CA LYS A 36 -9.09 1.48 -12.95
C LYS A 36 -9.82 0.36 -13.68
N GLY A 37 -10.77 -0.24 -12.98
CA GLY A 37 -11.60 -1.28 -13.58
C GLY A 37 -10.89 -2.56 -13.92
N SER A 38 -9.69 -2.77 -13.40
CA SER A 38 -8.96 -4.00 -13.66
C SER A 38 -9.66 -5.19 -13.01
N LYS A 39 -9.85 -6.25 -13.79
CA LYS A 39 -10.42 -7.48 -13.24
C LYS A 39 -9.37 -8.34 -12.56
N ASP A 40 -8.10 -8.12 -12.92
CA ASP A 40 -7.01 -8.90 -12.36
C ASP A 40 -6.61 -8.40 -10.97
N LEU A 41 -6.80 -7.11 -10.73
CA LEU A 41 -6.45 -6.53 -9.44
C LEU A 41 -7.44 -5.45 -9.06
N GLY A 42 -8.39 -5.81 -8.22
CA GLY A 42 -9.42 -4.90 -7.76
C GLY A 42 -9.08 -4.26 -6.43
N GLU A 43 -9.96 -3.37 -5.97
CA GLU A 43 -9.76 -2.65 -4.72
C GLU A 43 -9.71 -3.59 -3.52
N ALA A 44 -10.62 -4.55 -3.46
CA ALA A 44 -10.68 -5.48 -2.33
C ALA A 44 -9.40 -6.31 -2.23
N GLU A 45 -8.88 -6.75 -3.38
CA GLU A 45 -7.67 -7.54 -3.41
C GLU A 45 -6.45 -6.73 -2.97
N MET A 46 -6.37 -5.48 -3.42
CA MET A 46 -5.27 -4.59 -3.03
C MET A 46 -5.33 -4.31 -1.54
N ARG A 47 -6.51 -4.02 -1.02
CA ARG A 47 -6.69 -3.74 0.40
C ARG A 47 -6.30 -4.95 1.25
N GLN A 48 -6.77 -6.13 0.86
CA GLN A 48 -6.46 -7.35 1.60
C GLN A 48 -4.96 -7.64 1.59
N ALA A 49 -4.32 -7.45 0.45
CA ALA A 49 -2.88 -7.66 0.36
C ALA A 49 -2.12 -6.69 1.25
N GLY A 50 -2.58 -5.45 1.32
CA GLY A 50 -1.98 -4.46 2.21
C GLY A 50 -2.11 -4.87 3.67
N LEU A 51 -3.30 -5.33 4.06
CA LEU A 51 -3.54 -5.79 5.43
C LEU A 51 -2.65 -6.99 5.75
N ASP A 52 -2.53 -7.93 4.82
CA ASP A 52 -1.70 -9.12 5.01
C ASP A 52 -0.23 -8.74 5.16
N ALA A 53 0.18 -7.66 4.55
CA ALA A 53 1.56 -7.17 4.64
C ALA A 53 1.80 -6.32 5.89
N GLY A 54 0.78 -6.11 6.71
CA GLY A 54 0.90 -5.34 7.94
C GLY A 54 0.59 -3.86 7.79
N LEU A 55 -0.08 -3.48 6.72
CA LEU A 55 -0.46 -2.09 6.46
C LEU A 55 -1.95 -1.89 6.65
N VAL A 56 -2.36 -0.62 6.74
CA VAL A 56 -3.78 -0.27 6.67
C VAL A 56 -3.97 0.77 5.58
N ASP A 57 -5.08 0.67 4.87
CA ASP A 57 -5.42 1.66 3.86
C ASP A 57 -6.13 2.82 4.53
N VAL A 58 -5.76 4.03 4.15
CA VAL A 58 -6.34 5.23 4.76
C VAL A 58 -7.07 6.11 3.75
N LYS A 59 -6.83 5.90 2.46
CA LYS A 59 -7.43 6.77 1.46
C LYS A 59 -7.31 6.14 0.08
N VAL A 60 -8.37 6.29 -0.71
CA VAL A 60 -8.38 5.89 -2.12
C VAL A 60 -8.75 7.12 -2.93
N VAL A 61 -7.93 7.45 -3.92
CA VAL A 61 -8.19 8.61 -4.76
C VAL A 61 -7.99 8.26 -6.22
N SER A 62 -8.63 9.04 -7.09
CA SER A 62 -8.40 8.94 -8.52
C SER A 62 -7.08 9.65 -8.82
N PHE A 63 -6.09 8.92 -9.30
CA PHE A 63 -4.79 9.49 -9.62
C PHE A 63 -4.80 10.11 -11.02
N SER A 64 -5.43 9.42 -11.96
CA SER A 64 -5.58 9.88 -13.32
C SER A 64 -6.81 9.22 -13.90
N ASP A 65 -7.09 9.47 -15.20
CA ASP A 65 -8.21 8.83 -15.86
C ASP A 65 -8.07 7.31 -15.90
N GLU A 66 -6.84 6.82 -15.83
CA GLU A 66 -6.55 5.40 -15.98
C GLU A 66 -6.12 4.71 -14.71
N LEU A 67 -5.72 5.48 -13.68
CA LEU A 67 -5.14 4.90 -12.47
C LEU A 67 -5.85 5.36 -11.21
N THR A 68 -5.98 4.43 -10.28
CA THR A 68 -6.45 4.70 -8.94
C THR A 68 -5.25 4.60 -8.00
N ALA A 69 -5.15 5.52 -7.05
CA ALA A 69 -4.11 5.49 -6.04
C ALA A 69 -4.71 5.16 -4.68
N GLU A 70 -4.04 4.30 -3.95
CA GLU A 70 -4.48 3.93 -2.60
C GLU A 70 -3.33 4.15 -1.63
N LYS A 71 -3.61 4.87 -0.55
CA LYS A 71 -2.60 5.23 0.45
C LYS A 71 -2.60 4.22 1.58
N PHE A 72 -1.44 3.67 1.86
CA PHE A 72 -1.25 2.72 2.95
C PHE A 72 -0.23 3.27 3.95
N VAL A 73 -0.45 2.97 5.22
CA VAL A 73 0.48 3.33 6.27
C VAL A 73 0.67 2.12 7.19
N ILE A 74 1.77 2.14 7.95
CA ILE A 74 1.98 1.14 9.00
C ILE A 74 1.19 1.60 10.22
N PRO A 75 0.25 0.77 10.73
CA PRO A 75 -0.53 1.19 11.89
C PRO A 75 0.36 1.44 13.10
N LEU A 76 -0.05 2.36 13.95
CA LEU A 76 0.72 2.72 15.14
C LEU A 76 1.05 1.50 15.99
N ALA A 77 0.11 0.57 16.12
CA ALA A 77 0.32 -0.62 16.93
C ALA A 77 1.43 -1.54 16.41
N ARG A 78 1.83 -1.35 15.16
CA ARG A 78 2.87 -2.18 14.54
C ARG A 78 4.17 -1.44 14.33
N ARG A 79 4.22 -0.14 14.65
CA ARG A 79 5.43 0.64 14.47
C ARG A 79 6.44 0.27 15.55
N PRO A 80 7.66 0.04 15.14
CA PRO A 80 8.69 -0.24 16.12
C PRO A 80 8.90 0.96 17.02
N LEU A 81 9.10 0.93 18.13
CA LEU A 81 9.43 1.99 18.79
C LEU A 81 9.05 2.49 19.78
N HIS A 82 8.88 2.54 20.01
CA HIS A 82 8.80 3.15 20.64
C HIS A 82 8.22 3.45 21.52
N ARG A 83 8.20 3.46 22.05
CA ARG A 83 7.59 3.83 22.81
C ARG A 83 7.67 4.74 23.32
N PRO A 84 7.16 5.12 23.37
CA PRO A 84 7.25 6.15 24.17
C PRO A 84 7.36 5.79 25.51
N SER A 85 7.66 5.71 25.67
CA SER A 85 7.72 5.62 26.90
C SER A 85 6.84 5.77 27.67
#